data_b1a345fc3b5ae290af3cbeab820d61f3
#
_entry.id   b1a345fc3b5ae290af3cbeab820d61f3
#
_cell.length_a   1.000
_cell.length_b   1.000
_cell.length_c   1.000
_cell.angle_alpha   90.00
_cell.angle_beta   90.00
_cell.angle_gamma   90.00
#
_symmetry.space_group_name_H-M   'P 1'
#
loop_
_entity.id
_entity.type
_entity.pdbx_description
1 polymer ?
#
loop_
_entity_poly.entity_id
_entity_poly.type
_entity_poly.pdbx_seq_one_letter_code
_entity_poly.pdbx_strand_id
1 'polypeptide(L)'
;HSTSSAASDVYKRQNYDSFTYNLVQYIGELGYEVIVKRNDEITCEEVSALNPEKIVISPGPCTPLEAGISVEIIKTIEKPILGVCLGHQAIGVAFGGEIIKANEPIHGKLSLINHIEKGVFKDVDNPYSVVRYHSLIVNPENLPDELEITATLVEDENMIMGLSHKTKPIVGVQFHPESIDTKFGKKLINNFLKS
;
A
#
# COMPACT_ATOMS: atom_id res chain seq x y z
N HIS A 1 7.86 31.27 22.73
CA HIS A 1 6.75 30.64 22.02
C HIS A 1 7.27 29.43 21.25
N SER A 2 7.04 28.25 21.81
CA SER A 2 7.22 27.00 21.05
C SER A 2 6.09 26.91 20.02
N THR A 3 6.42 27.09 18.76
CA THR A 3 5.58 26.63 17.67
C THR A 3 5.67 25.10 17.66
N SER A 4 4.70 24.43 18.25
CA SER A 4 4.52 23.00 18.03
C SER A 4 4.10 22.87 16.57
N SER A 5 5.03 22.44 15.71
CA SER A 5 4.64 21.85 14.45
C SER A 5 3.86 20.59 14.80
N ALA A 6 2.56 20.57 14.50
CA ALA A 6 1.80 19.37 14.61
C ALA A 6 2.42 18.34 13.66
N ALA A 7 3.20 17.41 14.20
CA ALA A 7 3.63 16.25 13.47
C ALA A 7 2.39 15.43 13.14
N SER A 8 2.14 15.19 11.87
CA SER A 8 1.01 14.36 11.47
C SER A 8 1.31 12.91 11.79
N ASP A 9 0.49 12.30 12.61
CA ASP A 9 0.62 10.91 13.02
C ASP A 9 0.28 9.98 11.85
N VAL A 10 1.28 9.25 11.37
CA VAL A 10 1.08 8.19 10.38
C VAL A 10 1.08 6.85 11.08
N TYR A 11 -0.06 6.19 11.11
CA TYR A 11 -0.17 4.84 11.63
C TYR A 11 0.27 3.84 10.58
N LYS A 12 1.26 3.02 10.90
CA LYS A 12 1.72 1.92 10.08
C LYS A 12 1.43 0.59 10.74
N ARG A 13 0.78 -0.29 10.00
CA ARG A 13 0.59 -1.67 10.41
C ARG A 13 1.66 -2.57 9.81
N GLN A 14 2.31 -3.35 10.66
CA GLN A 14 3.34 -4.31 10.28
C GLN A 14 2.76 -5.71 10.22
N ASN A 15 2.79 -6.31 9.03
CA ASN A 15 2.74 -7.75 8.86
C ASN A 15 4.19 -8.27 8.92
N TYR A 16 4.46 -9.42 9.52
CA TYR A 16 5.79 -10.00 9.74
C TYR A 16 6.70 -9.98 8.50
N ASP A 17 7.36 -8.84 8.21
CA ASP A 17 8.20 -8.68 7.03
C ASP A 17 9.36 -7.72 7.30
N SER A 18 10.55 -8.02 6.74
CA SER A 18 11.76 -7.22 6.84
C SER A 18 11.67 -5.86 6.10
N PHE A 19 10.87 -5.74 5.04
CA PHE A 19 10.68 -4.50 4.27
C PHE A 19 9.94 -3.40 5.05
N THR A 20 9.29 -3.77 6.12
CA THR A 20 8.55 -2.84 6.99
C THR A 20 9.41 -1.70 7.53
N TYR A 21 10.63 -2.00 7.94
CA TYR A 21 11.54 -0.98 8.49
C TYR A 21 11.92 0.09 7.46
N ASN A 22 12.07 -0.27 6.19
CA ASN A 22 12.36 0.70 5.13
C ASN A 22 11.21 1.69 4.93
N LEU A 23 9.95 1.22 5.02
CA LEU A 23 8.78 2.12 4.99
C LEU A 23 8.79 3.08 6.19
N VAL A 24 9.06 2.58 7.41
CA VAL A 24 9.19 3.42 8.61
C VAL A 24 10.26 4.48 8.41
N GLN A 25 11.43 4.08 7.92
CA GLN A 25 12.54 4.98 7.67
C GLN A 25 12.15 6.06 6.64
N TYR A 26 11.54 5.70 5.50
CA TYR A 26 11.15 6.66 4.48
C TYR A 26 10.11 7.66 4.99
N ILE A 27 9.12 7.20 5.74
CA ILE A 27 8.09 8.07 6.33
C ILE A 27 8.73 9.02 7.37
N GLY A 28 9.61 8.50 8.23
CA GLY A 28 10.36 9.30 9.21
C GLY A 28 11.27 10.34 8.57
N GLU A 29 11.98 10.00 7.49
CA GLU A 29 12.82 10.93 6.73
C GLU A 29 12.02 12.04 6.05
N LEU A 30 10.73 11.80 5.76
CA LEU A 30 9.80 12.80 5.26
C LEU A 30 9.24 13.71 6.36
N GLY A 31 9.63 13.51 7.62
CA GLY A 31 9.28 14.37 8.75
C GLY A 31 8.00 13.99 9.49
N TYR A 32 7.46 12.79 9.26
CA TYR A 32 6.26 12.30 9.93
C TYR A 32 6.62 11.40 11.12
N GLU A 33 5.86 11.52 12.20
CA GLU A 33 5.91 10.59 13.31
C GLU A 33 5.22 9.27 12.93
N VAL A 34 5.83 8.14 13.26
CA VAL A 34 5.33 6.82 12.87
C VAL A 34 5.10 5.95 14.09
N ILE A 35 3.86 5.54 14.30
CA ILE A 35 3.49 4.53 15.29
C ILE A 35 3.46 3.17 14.58
N VAL A 36 4.31 2.25 14.98
CA VAL A 36 4.41 0.91 14.38
C VAL A 36 3.72 -0.10 15.28
N LYS A 37 2.78 -0.86 14.72
CA LYS A 37 2.08 -1.96 15.40
C LYS A 37 2.05 -3.19 14.52
N ARG A 38 2.17 -4.36 15.14
CA ARG A 38 2.03 -5.65 14.44
C ARG A 38 0.54 -5.99 14.28
N ASN A 39 0.25 -6.78 13.26
CA ASN A 39 -1.13 -7.15 12.94
C ASN A 39 -1.81 -8.05 13.99
N ASP A 40 -1.07 -8.68 14.86
CA ASP A 40 -1.53 -9.53 15.96
C ASP A 40 -1.49 -8.83 17.34
N GLU A 41 -1.04 -7.57 17.40
CA GLU A 41 -0.84 -6.82 18.64
C GLU A 41 -1.82 -5.65 18.82
N ILE A 42 -2.75 -5.45 17.89
CA ILE A 42 -3.68 -4.32 17.92
C ILE A 42 -5.04 -4.69 17.35
N THR A 43 -6.10 -4.12 17.88
CA THR A 43 -7.48 -4.23 17.38
C THR A 43 -7.90 -3.02 16.55
N CYS A 44 -9.02 -3.12 15.81
CA CYS A 44 -9.59 -2.00 15.08
C CYS A 44 -10.03 -0.86 15.99
N GLU A 45 -10.56 -1.18 17.19
CA GLU A 45 -10.94 -0.21 18.20
C GLU A 45 -9.72 0.58 18.69
N GLU A 46 -8.61 -0.09 18.94
CA GLU A 46 -7.36 0.56 19.37
C GLU A 46 -6.78 1.44 18.26
N VAL A 47 -6.84 1.01 16.98
CA VAL A 47 -6.46 1.86 15.84
C VAL A 47 -7.34 3.09 15.76
N SER A 48 -8.65 2.94 15.94
CA SER A 48 -9.59 4.08 15.96
C SER A 48 -9.31 5.02 17.13
N ALA A 49 -8.98 4.49 18.32
CA ALA A 49 -8.64 5.28 19.50
C ALA A 49 -7.35 6.07 19.34
N LEU A 50 -6.35 5.52 18.63
CA LEU A 50 -5.12 6.25 18.25
C LEU A 50 -5.40 7.42 17.31
N ASN A 51 -6.53 7.37 16.58
CA ASN A 51 -6.97 8.39 15.62
C ASN A 51 -5.86 8.90 14.69
N PRO A 52 -5.15 8.01 13.97
CA PRO A 52 -4.07 8.43 13.09
C PRO A 52 -4.58 9.29 11.94
N GLU A 53 -3.76 10.19 11.42
CA GLU A 53 -4.11 10.94 10.22
C GLU A 53 -4.12 10.05 8.98
N LYS A 54 -3.19 9.10 8.90
CA LYS A 54 -3.05 8.17 7.78
C LYS A 54 -2.62 6.78 8.25
N ILE A 55 -2.97 5.77 7.46
CA ILE A 55 -2.64 4.37 7.75
C ILE A 55 -1.85 3.79 6.58
N VAL A 56 -0.74 3.12 6.87
CA VAL A 56 0.01 2.34 5.89
C VAL A 56 -0.04 0.87 6.29
N ILE A 57 -0.59 0.03 5.42
CA ILE A 57 -0.60 -1.42 5.58
C ILE A 57 0.58 -1.99 4.80
N SER A 58 1.57 -2.48 5.54
CA SER A 58 2.85 -2.90 4.98
C SER A 58 2.78 -4.26 4.29
N PRO A 59 3.83 -4.60 3.51
CA PRO A 59 4.03 -5.96 3.02
C PRO A 59 4.01 -7.00 4.14
N GLY A 60 3.76 -8.24 3.79
CA GLY A 60 3.80 -9.38 4.71
C GLY A 60 3.74 -10.71 3.97
N PRO A 61 4.04 -11.82 4.64
CA PRO A 61 3.93 -13.16 4.09
C PRO A 61 2.46 -13.62 4.00
N CYS A 62 2.24 -14.72 3.32
CA CYS A 62 0.95 -15.41 3.21
C CYS A 62 -0.12 -14.67 2.40
N THR A 63 -1.38 -14.90 2.73
CA THR A 63 -2.53 -14.28 2.05
C THR A 63 -3.08 -13.10 2.85
N PRO A 64 -3.84 -12.18 2.22
CA PRO A 64 -4.48 -11.08 2.93
C PRO A 64 -5.41 -11.53 4.06
N LEU A 65 -6.06 -12.70 3.92
CA LEU A 65 -6.94 -13.25 4.95
C LEU A 65 -6.17 -13.70 6.21
N GLU A 66 -4.91 -14.08 6.05
CA GLU A 66 -4.00 -14.47 7.13
C GLU A 66 -3.26 -13.27 7.74
N ALA A 67 -3.41 -12.08 7.17
CA ALA A 67 -2.76 -10.85 7.61
C ALA A 67 -3.50 -10.18 8.80
N GLY A 68 -4.23 -10.93 9.61
CA GLY A 68 -4.93 -10.44 10.79
C GLY A 68 -6.02 -9.41 10.45
N ILE A 69 -6.07 -8.27 11.16
CA ILE A 69 -7.13 -7.26 11.03
C ILE A 69 -6.97 -6.29 9.83
N SER A 70 -6.03 -6.53 8.89
CA SER A 70 -5.78 -5.59 7.79
C SER A 70 -7.03 -5.34 6.95
N VAL A 71 -7.75 -6.40 6.58
CA VAL A 71 -9.01 -6.30 5.82
C VAL A 71 -10.09 -5.56 6.62
N GLU A 72 -10.19 -5.81 7.92
CA GLU A 72 -11.16 -5.15 8.80
C GLU A 72 -10.87 -3.65 8.92
N ILE A 73 -9.62 -3.26 9.10
CA ILE A 73 -9.21 -1.84 9.11
C ILE A 73 -9.65 -1.13 7.83
N ILE A 74 -9.40 -1.74 6.66
CA ILE A 74 -9.78 -1.17 5.36
C ILE A 74 -11.29 -0.96 5.25
N LYS A 75 -12.08 -1.88 5.80
CA LYS A 75 -13.55 -1.82 5.77
C LYS A 75 -14.14 -0.79 6.72
N THR A 76 -13.56 -0.64 7.91
CA THR A 76 -14.20 0.04 9.04
C THR A 76 -13.62 1.41 9.38
N ILE A 77 -12.35 1.66 9.05
CA ILE A 77 -11.69 2.92 9.44
C ILE A 77 -11.72 3.92 8.30
N GLU A 78 -12.37 5.07 8.55
CA GLU A 78 -12.49 6.17 7.58
C GLU A 78 -11.27 7.10 7.65
N LYS A 79 -10.12 6.60 7.21
CA LYS A 79 -8.86 7.35 7.12
C LYS A 79 -8.20 7.08 5.77
N PRO A 80 -7.32 7.96 5.30
CA PRO A 80 -6.48 7.65 4.15
C PRO A 80 -5.63 6.40 4.42
N ILE A 81 -5.67 5.44 3.49
CA ILE A 81 -4.96 4.17 3.59
C ILE A 81 -4.08 3.96 2.36
N LEU A 82 -2.82 3.62 2.59
CA LEU A 82 -1.91 3.06 1.59
C LEU A 82 -1.65 1.59 1.89
N GLY A 83 -2.03 0.71 0.97
CA GLY A 83 -1.69 -0.72 1.03
C GLY A 83 -0.48 -1.03 0.14
N VAL A 84 0.54 -1.68 0.69
CA VAL A 84 1.76 -2.07 -0.04
C VAL A 84 1.83 -3.59 -0.10
N CYS A 85 1.94 -4.14 -1.31
CA CYS A 85 2.03 -5.58 -1.59
C CYS A 85 0.87 -6.37 -0.96
N LEU A 86 1.06 -7.02 0.18
CA LEU A 86 -0.03 -7.69 0.91
C LEU A 86 -1.16 -6.70 1.28
N GLY A 87 -0.82 -5.47 1.63
CA GLY A 87 -1.81 -4.41 1.91
C GLY A 87 -2.65 -4.04 0.68
N HIS A 88 -2.05 -4.03 -0.51
CA HIS A 88 -2.76 -3.86 -1.78
C HIS A 88 -3.75 -5.02 -2.04
N GLN A 89 -3.32 -6.25 -1.80
CA GLN A 89 -4.18 -7.43 -1.92
C GLN A 89 -5.31 -7.41 -0.89
N ALA A 90 -5.04 -6.95 0.33
CA ALA A 90 -6.04 -6.76 1.37
C ALA A 90 -7.11 -5.72 0.97
N ILE A 91 -6.74 -4.69 0.21
CA ILE A 91 -7.71 -3.74 -0.38
C ILE A 91 -8.63 -4.48 -1.37
N GLY A 92 -8.07 -5.28 -2.27
CA GLY A 92 -8.87 -6.09 -3.19
C GLY A 92 -9.91 -6.94 -2.45
N VAL A 93 -9.47 -7.70 -1.44
CA VAL A 93 -10.33 -8.58 -0.62
C VAL A 93 -11.37 -7.78 0.17
N ALA A 94 -10.99 -6.63 0.74
CA ALA A 94 -11.89 -5.82 1.57
C ALA A 94 -13.16 -5.39 0.81
N PHE A 95 -13.06 -5.18 -0.48
CA PHE A 95 -14.18 -4.80 -1.34
C PHE A 95 -14.77 -5.96 -2.15
N GLY A 96 -14.39 -7.21 -1.85
CA GLY A 96 -14.97 -8.42 -2.44
C GLY A 96 -14.22 -8.97 -3.66
N GLY A 97 -13.02 -8.45 -3.94
CA GLY A 97 -12.14 -9.00 -4.98
C GLY A 97 -11.52 -10.33 -4.59
N GLU A 98 -11.11 -11.08 -5.59
CA GLU A 98 -10.45 -12.38 -5.44
C GLU A 98 -8.94 -12.24 -5.56
N ILE A 99 -8.20 -13.05 -4.79
CA ILE A 99 -6.75 -13.18 -4.89
C ILE A 99 -6.42 -14.51 -5.57
N ILE A 100 -5.65 -14.43 -6.64
CA ILE A 100 -5.23 -15.58 -7.42
C ILE A 100 -3.70 -15.68 -7.47
N LYS A 101 -3.20 -16.84 -7.85
CA LYS A 101 -1.76 -17.03 -8.09
C LYS A 101 -1.35 -16.29 -9.37
N ALA A 102 -0.22 -15.59 -9.31
CA ALA A 102 0.44 -15.09 -10.51
C ALA A 102 0.93 -16.27 -11.37
N ASN A 103 1.02 -16.06 -12.67
CA ASN A 103 1.53 -17.08 -13.60
C ASN A 103 2.94 -17.55 -13.21
N GLU A 104 3.75 -16.64 -12.68
CA GLU A 104 5.08 -16.93 -12.16
C GLU A 104 5.29 -16.22 -10.82
N PRO A 105 5.89 -16.91 -9.83
CA PRO A 105 6.30 -16.23 -8.59
C PRO A 105 7.44 -15.26 -8.91
N ILE A 106 7.33 -14.04 -8.38
CA ILE A 106 8.31 -12.98 -8.61
C ILE A 106 9.06 -12.71 -7.31
N HIS A 107 10.38 -12.70 -7.40
CA HIS A 107 11.26 -12.46 -6.27
C HIS A 107 12.39 -11.49 -6.62
N GLY A 108 12.26 -10.23 -6.24
CA GLY A 108 13.27 -9.19 -6.48
C GLY A 108 13.45 -8.77 -7.93
N LYS A 109 12.42 -8.95 -8.77
CA LYS A 109 12.48 -8.58 -10.20
C LYS A 109 12.09 -7.12 -10.40
N LEU A 110 12.93 -6.40 -11.13
CA LEU A 110 12.58 -5.09 -11.70
C LEU A 110 11.58 -5.28 -12.85
N SER A 111 10.53 -4.49 -12.85
CA SER A 111 9.50 -4.51 -13.89
C SER A 111 9.05 -3.08 -14.20
N LEU A 112 8.65 -2.84 -15.45
CA LEU A 112 8.06 -1.57 -15.85
C LEU A 112 6.55 -1.62 -15.71
N ILE A 113 5.99 -0.56 -15.15
CA ILE A 113 4.55 -0.36 -15.04
C ILE A 113 4.11 0.90 -15.77
N ASN A 114 2.92 0.87 -16.36
CA ASN A 114 2.19 2.05 -16.78
C ASN A 114 1.24 2.48 -15.65
N HIS A 115 1.02 3.78 -15.51
CA HIS A 115 0.12 4.32 -14.48
C HIS A 115 -0.65 5.55 -14.96
N ILE A 116 -1.63 5.98 -14.18
CA ILE A 116 -2.55 7.06 -14.53
C ILE A 116 -2.01 8.48 -14.31
N GLU A 117 -0.76 8.64 -13.87
CA GLU A 117 -0.08 9.93 -13.59
C GLU A 117 -0.80 10.83 -12.57
N LYS A 118 -1.65 10.24 -11.71
CA LYS A 118 -2.45 10.93 -10.69
C LYS A 118 -2.27 10.30 -9.31
N GLY A 119 -2.74 10.99 -8.28
CA GLY A 119 -2.68 10.51 -6.90
C GLY A 119 -1.25 10.22 -6.47
N VAL A 120 -0.98 9.01 -6.01
CA VAL A 120 0.37 8.59 -5.58
C VAL A 120 1.39 8.59 -6.73
N PHE A 121 0.95 8.50 -7.99
CA PHE A 121 1.80 8.53 -9.18
C PHE A 121 2.03 9.91 -9.78
N LYS A 122 1.57 10.97 -9.12
CA LYS A 122 1.79 12.34 -9.59
C LYS A 122 3.28 12.66 -9.69
N ASP A 123 3.71 13.19 -10.84
CA ASP A 123 5.10 13.55 -11.15
C ASP A 123 6.08 12.38 -10.98
N VAL A 124 5.65 11.17 -11.24
CA VAL A 124 6.46 9.96 -11.37
C VAL A 124 6.60 9.64 -12.87
N ASP A 125 7.77 9.18 -13.30
CA ASP A 125 8.00 8.80 -14.70
C ASP A 125 7.01 7.72 -15.13
N ASN A 126 6.57 7.76 -16.39
CA ASN A 126 5.69 6.77 -16.98
C ASN A 126 6.24 6.33 -18.36
N PRO A 127 6.65 5.07 -18.57
CA PRO A 127 6.59 3.96 -17.62
C PRO A 127 7.56 4.09 -16.44
N TYR A 128 7.25 3.39 -15.34
CA TYR A 128 7.95 3.47 -14.06
C TYR A 128 8.57 2.12 -13.68
N SER A 129 9.84 2.11 -13.29
CA SER A 129 10.55 0.90 -12.87
C SER A 129 10.36 0.62 -11.39
N VAL A 130 9.85 -0.57 -11.06
CA VAL A 130 9.50 -0.99 -9.70
C VAL A 130 10.05 -2.37 -9.37
N VAL A 131 10.29 -2.62 -8.09
CA VAL A 131 10.70 -3.95 -7.58
C VAL A 131 9.47 -4.74 -7.13
N ARG A 132 9.42 -6.01 -7.51
CA ARG A 132 8.33 -6.94 -7.22
C ARG A 132 8.81 -8.14 -6.40
N TYR A 133 8.02 -8.49 -5.38
CA TYR A 133 8.18 -9.68 -4.53
C TYR A 133 6.81 -10.27 -4.22
N HIS A 134 6.17 -10.93 -5.18
CA HIS A 134 4.85 -11.51 -4.95
C HIS A 134 4.59 -12.75 -5.82
N SER A 135 3.81 -13.67 -5.29
CA SER A 135 3.27 -14.84 -6.00
C SER A 135 1.74 -14.80 -6.14
N LEU A 136 1.12 -13.80 -5.50
CA LEU A 136 -0.33 -13.57 -5.52
C LEU A 136 -0.62 -12.20 -6.13
N ILE A 137 -1.79 -12.10 -6.77
CA ILE A 137 -2.30 -10.88 -7.40
C ILE A 137 -3.80 -10.74 -7.16
N VAL A 138 -4.30 -9.51 -7.24
CA VAL A 138 -5.73 -9.25 -7.33
C VAL A 138 -6.21 -9.69 -8.72
N ASN A 139 -7.28 -10.52 -8.75
CA ASN A 139 -7.83 -11.02 -10.01
C ASN A 139 -8.45 -9.87 -10.82
N PRO A 140 -7.95 -9.57 -12.03
CA PRO A 140 -8.47 -8.49 -12.86
C PRO A 140 -9.88 -8.78 -13.40
N GLU A 141 -10.26 -10.07 -13.55
CA GLU A 141 -11.57 -10.45 -14.10
C GLU A 141 -12.72 -10.21 -13.13
N ASN A 142 -12.43 -10.22 -11.82
CA ASN A 142 -13.43 -10.03 -10.76
C ASN A 142 -13.09 -8.81 -9.89
N LEU A 143 -12.60 -7.73 -10.51
CA LEU A 143 -12.32 -6.49 -9.78
C LEU A 143 -13.64 -5.84 -9.32
N PRO A 144 -13.79 -5.54 -8.02
CA PRO A 144 -14.97 -4.85 -7.50
C PRO A 144 -15.22 -3.49 -8.15
N ASP A 145 -16.49 -3.15 -8.35
CA ASP A 145 -16.90 -1.89 -9.01
C ASP A 145 -16.45 -0.62 -8.26
N GLU A 146 -16.22 -0.72 -6.95
CA GLU A 146 -15.73 0.37 -6.10
C GLU A 146 -14.26 0.71 -6.33
N LEU A 147 -13.52 -0.20 -6.94
CA LEU A 147 -12.10 -0.04 -7.22
C LEU A 147 -11.83 0.35 -8.67
N GLU A 148 -10.76 1.06 -8.88
CA GLU A 148 -10.22 1.37 -10.20
C GLU A 148 -8.74 0.97 -10.28
N ILE A 149 -8.32 0.52 -11.45
CA ILE A 149 -6.92 0.19 -11.73
C ILE A 149 -6.17 1.47 -11.99
N THR A 150 -5.10 1.70 -11.22
CA THR A 150 -4.25 2.90 -11.35
C THR A 150 -2.90 2.62 -11.95
N ALA A 151 -2.49 1.35 -11.99
CA ALA A 151 -1.27 0.90 -12.66
C ALA A 151 -1.36 -0.58 -13.08
N THR A 152 -0.70 -0.91 -14.18
CA THR A 152 -0.54 -2.28 -14.71
C THR A 152 0.89 -2.52 -15.17
N LEU A 153 1.28 -3.78 -15.35
CA LEU A 153 2.56 -4.09 -16.02
C LEU A 153 2.52 -3.62 -17.48
N VAL A 154 3.67 -3.14 -17.98
CA VAL A 154 3.84 -2.84 -19.41
C VAL A 154 3.71 -4.10 -20.26
N GLU A 155 4.25 -5.22 -19.79
CA GLU A 155 4.27 -6.50 -20.51
C GLU A 155 2.94 -7.27 -20.41
N ASP A 156 2.10 -6.96 -19.41
CA ASP A 156 0.83 -7.64 -19.15
C ASP A 156 -0.17 -6.68 -18.48
N GLU A 157 -1.06 -6.09 -19.28
CA GLU A 157 -2.07 -5.15 -18.80
C GLU A 157 -3.09 -5.78 -17.84
N ASN A 158 -3.21 -7.11 -17.81
CA ASN A 158 -4.05 -7.82 -16.85
C ASN A 158 -3.40 -7.95 -15.47
N MET A 159 -2.10 -7.68 -15.35
CA MET A 159 -1.42 -7.68 -14.07
C MET A 159 -1.58 -6.33 -13.37
N ILE A 160 -2.50 -6.28 -12.42
CA ILE A 160 -2.79 -5.08 -11.64
C ILE A 160 -1.60 -4.77 -10.70
N MET A 161 -1.05 -3.57 -10.86
CA MET A 161 0.07 -3.07 -10.07
C MET A 161 -0.29 -1.88 -9.17
N GLY A 162 -1.45 -1.30 -9.37
CA GLY A 162 -1.99 -0.24 -8.54
C GLY A 162 -3.50 -0.23 -8.56
N LEU A 163 -4.11 0.08 -7.42
CA LEU A 163 -5.54 0.23 -7.22
C LEU A 163 -5.84 1.51 -6.46
N SER A 164 -7.00 2.11 -6.70
CA SER A 164 -7.59 3.08 -5.80
C SER A 164 -9.08 2.85 -5.62
N HIS A 165 -9.61 3.27 -4.48
CA HIS A 165 -11.06 3.31 -4.28
C HIS A 165 -11.60 4.58 -4.93
N LYS A 166 -12.72 4.48 -5.66
CA LYS A 166 -13.29 5.59 -6.44
C LYS A 166 -13.74 6.79 -5.61
N THR A 167 -14.13 6.56 -4.34
CA THR A 167 -14.70 7.61 -3.48
C THR A 167 -14.01 7.75 -2.11
N LYS A 168 -13.31 6.71 -1.63
CA LYS A 168 -12.56 6.75 -0.37
C LYS A 168 -11.07 7.00 -0.62
N PRO A 169 -10.35 7.63 0.31
CA PRO A 169 -8.92 7.88 0.17
C PRO A 169 -8.09 6.62 0.44
N ILE A 170 -8.36 5.55 -0.31
CA ILE A 170 -7.71 4.24 -0.18
C ILE A 170 -6.99 3.94 -1.48
N VAL A 171 -5.69 3.71 -1.40
CA VAL A 171 -4.83 3.36 -2.54
C VAL A 171 -3.95 2.16 -2.21
N GLY A 172 -3.63 1.37 -3.22
CA GLY A 172 -2.78 0.21 -3.07
C GLY A 172 -1.78 0.09 -4.22
N VAL A 173 -0.57 -0.37 -3.90
CA VAL A 173 0.46 -0.71 -4.88
C VAL A 173 0.96 -2.13 -4.63
N GLN A 174 1.04 -2.94 -5.69
CA GLN A 174 1.47 -4.35 -5.60
C GLN A 174 3.00 -4.47 -5.46
N PHE A 175 3.73 -3.49 -5.92
CA PHE A 175 5.20 -3.42 -5.83
C PHE A 175 5.67 -2.84 -4.49
N HIS A 176 6.98 -2.77 -4.31
CA HIS A 176 7.64 -2.29 -3.10
C HIS A 176 8.25 -0.90 -3.30
N PRO A 177 7.54 0.19 -2.98
CA PRO A 177 8.08 1.56 -3.09
C PRO A 177 9.22 1.83 -2.11
N GLU A 178 9.32 1.04 -1.02
CA GLU A 178 10.36 1.15 -0.01
C GLU A 178 11.67 0.45 -0.41
N SER A 179 11.66 -0.33 -1.48
CA SER A 179 12.88 -0.94 -2.01
C SER A 179 13.80 0.12 -2.59
N ILE A 180 15.10 0.03 -2.30
CA ILE A 180 16.11 0.96 -2.81
C ILE A 180 16.18 0.96 -4.35
N ASP A 181 15.84 -0.16 -4.96
CA ASP A 181 15.84 -0.31 -6.42
C ASP A 181 14.54 0.18 -7.09
N THR A 182 13.51 0.53 -6.31
CA THR A 182 12.33 1.20 -6.82
C THR A 182 12.61 2.70 -6.94
N LYS A 183 12.92 3.15 -8.16
CA LYS A 183 13.09 4.56 -8.46
C LYS A 183 11.82 5.33 -8.09
N PHE A 184 11.92 6.54 -7.54
CA PHE A 184 10.78 7.36 -7.09
C PHE A 184 9.89 6.76 -5.97
N GLY A 185 10.28 5.66 -5.32
CA GLY A 185 9.47 5.07 -4.25
C GLY A 185 9.18 6.03 -3.11
N LYS A 186 10.18 6.80 -2.66
CA LYS A 186 10.02 7.85 -1.65
C LYS A 186 9.06 8.96 -2.09
N LYS A 187 9.08 9.35 -3.38
CA LYS A 187 8.15 10.33 -3.93
C LYS A 187 6.71 9.83 -3.91
N LEU A 188 6.48 8.56 -4.28
CA LEU A 188 5.16 7.94 -4.21
C LEU A 188 4.60 7.95 -2.78
N ILE A 189 5.42 7.58 -1.80
CA ILE A 189 5.05 7.63 -0.38
C ILE A 189 4.74 9.08 0.04
N ASN A 190 5.58 10.04 -0.35
CA ASN A 190 5.35 11.45 -0.06
C ASN A 190 4.05 11.99 -0.69
N ASN A 191 3.72 11.57 -1.92
CA ASN A 191 2.46 11.94 -2.55
C ASN A 191 1.26 11.46 -1.74
N PHE A 192 1.32 10.22 -1.23
CA PHE A 192 0.28 9.71 -0.33
C PHE A 192 0.21 10.50 0.98
N LEU A 193 1.35 10.80 1.59
CA LEU A 193 1.39 11.50 2.88
C LEU A 193 0.86 12.94 2.78
N LYS A 194 0.95 13.56 1.61
CA LYS A 194 0.46 14.93 1.34
C LYS A 194 -0.94 14.99 0.75
N SER A 195 -1.55 13.85 0.42
CA SER A 195 -2.89 13.80 -0.16
C SER A 195 -4.00 14.18 0.83
#